data_6ec01fd8e398756b8f7e02ed287d717b
#
_entry.id   6ec01fd8e398756b8f7e02ed287d717b
#
_cell.length_a   1.000
_cell.length_b   1.000
_cell.length_c   1.000
_cell.angle_alpha   90.00
_cell.angle_beta   90.00
_cell.angle_gamma   90.00
#
_symmetry.space_group_name_H-M   'P 1'
#
loop_
_entity.id
_entity.type
_entity.pdbx_description
1 polymer ?
#
loop_
_entity_poly.entity_id
_entity_poly.type
_entity_poly.pdbx_seq_one_letter_code
_entity_poly.pdbx_strand_id
1 'polypeptide(L)'
;MSQSKFVSSDDDISVEKIGAIAGAVFTAGEEQGQILGYGGISIQITEYGSGLIFSAKAGRGVLCIATDLNVQIGFIRAVLKNWAPKVSKILEKYLEADQEGINKELKELFNSDTIGFM
;
A
#
# COMPACT_ATOMS: atom_id res chain seq x y z
N MET A 1 -7.71 9.39 19.54
CA MET A 1 -8.43 8.73 18.44
C MET A 1 -7.50 8.56 17.26
N SER A 2 -7.40 7.35 16.76
CA SER A 2 -6.51 7.11 15.64
C SER A 2 -7.13 7.54 14.32
N GLN A 3 -6.32 8.07 13.46
CA GLN A 3 -6.73 8.48 12.12
C GLN A 3 -5.74 7.95 11.10
N SER A 4 -6.27 7.30 10.11
CA SER A 4 -5.46 6.94 8.95
C SER A 4 -5.36 8.16 8.05
N LYS A 5 -4.17 8.43 7.59
CA LYS A 5 -3.94 9.49 6.63
C LYS A 5 -3.71 8.89 5.26
N PHE A 6 -4.28 9.56 4.30
CA PHE A 6 -4.13 9.20 2.91
C PHE A 6 -3.30 10.27 2.21
N VAL A 7 -2.22 9.85 1.59
CA VAL A 7 -1.38 10.80 0.84
C VAL A 7 -2.03 11.01 -0.52
N SER A 8 -2.48 12.23 -0.77
CA SER A 8 -3.15 12.57 -2.01
C SER A 8 -2.25 13.38 -2.93
N SER A 9 -2.64 13.46 -4.19
CA SER A 9 -1.92 14.26 -5.19
C SER A 9 -2.00 15.76 -4.92
N ASP A 10 -2.88 16.18 -4.02
CA ASP A 10 -3.03 17.60 -3.68
C ASP A 10 -1.98 18.07 -2.70
N ASP A 11 -1.30 17.17 -2.04
CA ASP A 11 -0.20 17.51 -1.15
C ASP A 11 1.04 17.84 -1.96
N ASP A 12 1.90 18.70 -1.42
CA ASP A 12 3.17 19.01 -2.05
C ASP A 12 4.05 17.78 -2.18
N ILE A 13 3.78 16.77 -1.37
CA ILE A 13 4.51 15.52 -1.40
C ILE A 13 3.91 14.66 -2.51
N SER A 14 4.74 14.32 -3.47
CA SER A 14 4.31 13.51 -4.59
C SER A 14 3.94 12.10 -4.14
N VAL A 15 2.72 11.69 -4.45
CA VAL A 15 2.28 10.31 -4.22
C VAL A 15 3.18 9.33 -4.98
N GLU A 16 3.62 9.71 -6.18
CA GLU A 16 4.53 8.89 -6.97
C GLU A 16 5.86 8.68 -6.27
N LYS A 17 6.40 9.75 -5.67
CA LYS A 17 7.68 9.67 -4.97
C LYS A 17 7.58 8.78 -3.75
N ILE A 18 6.52 8.94 -2.96
CA ILE A 18 6.29 8.09 -1.79
C ILE A 18 6.09 6.65 -2.22
N GLY A 19 5.32 6.43 -3.29
CA GLY A 19 5.10 5.10 -3.82
C GLY A 19 6.38 4.41 -4.26
N ALA A 20 7.25 5.14 -4.96
CA ALA A 20 8.51 4.59 -5.41
C ALA A 20 9.41 4.20 -4.23
N ILE A 21 9.47 5.05 -3.22
CA ILE A 21 10.27 4.78 -2.02
C ILE A 21 9.72 3.57 -1.27
N ALA A 22 8.42 3.52 -1.07
CA ALA A 22 7.81 2.43 -0.33
C ALA A 22 7.95 1.10 -1.06
N GLY A 23 7.84 1.12 -2.39
CA GLY A 23 8.08 -0.06 -3.22
C GLY A 23 9.51 -0.58 -3.08
N ALA A 24 10.50 0.33 -3.09
CA ALA A 24 11.89 -0.04 -2.91
C ALA A 24 12.15 -0.62 -1.51
N VAL A 25 11.59 -0.01 -0.48
CA VAL A 25 11.73 -0.51 0.90
C VAL A 25 11.12 -1.90 1.03
N PHE A 26 9.94 -2.11 0.47
CA PHE A 26 9.26 -3.40 0.53
C PHE A 26 10.09 -4.47 -0.20
N THR A 27 10.59 -4.17 -1.39
CA THR A 27 11.39 -5.09 -2.19
C THR A 27 12.67 -5.46 -1.45
N ALA A 28 13.34 -4.50 -0.84
CA ALA A 28 14.54 -4.77 -0.05
C ALA A 28 14.24 -5.68 1.13
N GLY A 29 13.11 -5.46 1.79
CA GLY A 29 12.67 -6.35 2.88
C GLY A 29 12.40 -7.76 2.42
N GLU A 30 11.82 -7.92 1.23
CA GLU A 30 11.58 -9.24 0.66
C GLU A 30 12.89 -9.97 0.36
N GLU A 31 13.89 -9.26 -0.14
CA GLU A 31 15.20 -9.84 -0.38
C GLU A 31 15.84 -10.33 0.91
N GLN A 32 15.72 -9.57 1.98
CA GLN A 32 16.19 -9.99 3.29
C GLN A 32 15.52 -11.29 3.73
N GLY A 33 14.20 -11.38 3.53
CA GLY A 33 13.47 -12.59 3.86
C GLY A 33 13.93 -13.80 3.07
N GLN A 34 14.26 -13.61 1.80
CA GLN A 34 14.79 -14.68 0.97
C GLN A 34 16.16 -15.14 1.45
N ILE A 35 17.05 -14.21 1.76
CA ILE A 35 18.39 -14.54 2.24
C ILE A 35 18.33 -15.33 3.55
N LEU A 36 17.40 -14.95 4.44
CA LEU A 36 17.23 -15.61 5.73
C LEU A 36 16.41 -16.91 5.65
N GLY A 37 15.83 -17.20 4.49
CA GLY A 37 14.96 -18.36 4.34
C GLY A 37 13.60 -18.18 4.98
N TYR A 38 13.18 -16.94 5.24
CA TYR A 38 11.87 -16.65 5.88
C TYR A 38 10.74 -16.57 4.87
N GLY A 39 11.03 -16.45 3.58
CA GLY A 39 10.05 -16.27 2.54
C GLY A 39 9.71 -14.80 2.33
N GLY A 40 8.55 -14.53 1.71
CA GLY A 40 8.12 -13.18 1.41
C GLY A 40 7.52 -12.48 2.62
N ILE A 41 7.33 -11.17 2.48
CA ILE A 41 6.72 -10.37 3.54
C ILE A 41 5.20 -10.52 3.49
N SER A 42 4.60 -10.82 4.64
CA SER A 42 3.15 -10.78 4.78
C SER A 42 2.68 -9.34 4.99
N ILE A 43 3.25 -8.67 5.98
CA ILE A 43 2.98 -7.26 6.27
C ILE A 43 4.28 -6.64 6.77
N GLN A 44 4.58 -5.45 6.28
CA GLN A 44 5.72 -4.67 6.77
C GLN A 44 5.19 -3.48 7.54
N ILE A 45 5.70 -3.26 8.74
CA ILE A 45 5.28 -2.16 9.58
C ILE A 45 6.51 -1.35 9.95
N THR A 46 6.47 -0.07 9.64
CA THR A 46 7.54 0.86 10.03
C THR A 46 6.98 1.86 11.01
N GLU A 47 7.60 1.95 12.17
CA GLU A 47 7.19 2.89 13.21
C GLU A 47 8.08 4.12 13.16
N TYR A 48 7.44 5.28 12.99
CA TYR A 48 8.12 6.57 13.03
C TYR A 48 7.77 7.28 14.33
N GLY A 49 8.44 8.38 14.58
CA GLY A 49 8.16 9.17 15.79
C GLY A 49 6.73 9.67 15.90
N SER A 50 6.08 9.94 14.76
CA SER A 50 4.73 10.51 14.75
C SER A 50 3.70 9.65 14.04
N GLY A 51 4.07 8.45 13.61
CA GLY A 51 3.11 7.61 12.90
C GLY A 51 3.71 6.29 12.47
N LEU A 52 2.89 5.52 11.77
CA LEU A 52 3.22 4.19 11.29
C LEU A 52 2.90 4.08 9.80
N ILE A 53 3.72 3.31 9.09
CA ILE A 53 3.39 2.94 7.72
C ILE A 53 3.27 1.43 7.66
N PHE A 54 2.12 0.97 7.16
CA PHE A 54 1.86 -0.45 6.95
C PHE A 54 1.89 -0.74 5.47
N SER A 55 2.57 -1.80 5.06
CA SER A 55 2.67 -2.17 3.65
C SER A 55 2.41 -3.67 3.47
N ALA A 56 1.74 -4.01 2.40
CA ALA A 56 1.47 -5.39 2.04
C ALA A 56 1.49 -5.54 0.53
N LYS A 57 1.88 -6.72 0.08
CA LYS A 57 1.91 -6.99 -1.35
C LYS A 57 0.49 -7.13 -1.90
N ALA A 58 0.24 -6.53 -3.05
CA ALA A 58 -1.03 -6.61 -3.75
C ALA A 58 -0.74 -6.94 -5.21
N GLY A 59 -0.61 -8.25 -5.51
CA GLY A 59 -0.19 -8.69 -6.83
C GLY A 59 1.21 -8.21 -7.16
N ARG A 60 1.33 -7.41 -8.20
CA ARG A 60 2.61 -6.82 -8.61
C ARG A 60 2.92 -5.49 -7.93
N GLY A 61 1.97 -4.98 -7.18
CA GLY A 61 2.13 -3.71 -6.49
C GLY A 61 2.24 -3.89 -4.99
N VAL A 62 2.34 -2.77 -4.29
CA VAL A 62 2.41 -2.73 -2.83
C VAL A 62 1.36 -1.76 -2.35
N LEU A 63 0.53 -2.20 -1.43
CA LEU A 63 -0.50 -1.38 -0.82
C LEU A 63 0.03 -0.83 0.50
N CYS A 64 -0.05 0.48 0.66
CA CYS A 64 0.45 1.16 1.86
C CYS A 64 -0.62 1.95 2.56
N ILE A 65 -0.57 1.95 3.89
CA ILE A 65 -1.44 2.80 4.71
C ILE A 65 -0.57 3.52 5.72
N ALA A 66 -0.69 4.85 5.75
CA ALA A 66 0.00 5.68 6.73
C ALA A 66 -1.00 6.07 7.83
N THR A 67 -0.59 5.93 9.08
CA THR A 67 -1.46 6.20 10.23
C THR A 67 -0.72 7.01 11.28
N ASP A 68 -1.47 7.52 12.28
CA ASP A 68 -0.84 8.07 13.47
C ASP A 68 -0.47 6.94 14.45
N LEU A 69 0.09 7.30 15.60
CA LEU A 69 0.54 6.30 16.58
C LEU A 69 -0.60 5.64 17.36
N ASN A 70 -1.79 6.19 17.30
CA ASN A 70 -2.91 5.70 18.11
C ASN A 70 -3.74 4.62 17.40
N VAL A 71 -3.32 4.23 16.21
CA VAL A 71 -4.06 3.22 15.44
C VAL A 71 -3.92 1.84 16.10
N GLN A 72 -4.97 1.04 15.97
CA GLN A 72 -4.91 -0.35 16.37
C GLN A 72 -4.31 -1.18 15.24
N ILE A 73 -3.15 -1.75 15.50
CA ILE A 73 -2.40 -2.51 14.51
C ILE A 73 -3.22 -3.66 13.93
N GLY A 74 -3.96 -4.37 14.77
CA GLY A 74 -4.80 -5.48 14.30
C GLY A 74 -5.86 -5.03 13.30
N PHE A 75 -6.43 -3.86 13.50
CA PHE A 75 -7.42 -3.33 12.58
C PHE A 75 -6.79 -3.02 11.22
N ILE A 76 -5.63 -2.39 11.21
CA ILE A 76 -4.96 -2.05 9.95
C ILE A 76 -4.51 -3.32 9.21
N ARG A 77 -4.03 -4.33 9.94
CA ARG A 77 -3.69 -5.61 9.32
C ARG A 77 -4.90 -6.23 8.63
N ALA A 78 -6.06 -6.18 9.27
CA ALA A 78 -7.30 -6.71 8.69
C ALA A 78 -7.70 -5.92 7.44
N VAL A 79 -7.58 -4.60 7.47
CA VAL A 79 -7.88 -3.76 6.31
C VAL A 79 -6.97 -4.12 5.14
N LEU A 80 -5.67 -4.24 5.38
CA LEU A 80 -4.73 -4.59 4.32
C LEU A 80 -5.03 -5.97 3.73
N LYS A 81 -5.29 -6.96 4.57
CA LYS A 81 -5.60 -8.30 4.10
C LYS A 81 -6.87 -8.35 3.27
N ASN A 82 -7.86 -7.51 3.63
CA ASN A 82 -9.10 -7.43 2.89
C ASN A 82 -8.94 -6.73 1.55
N TRP A 83 -8.14 -5.67 1.51
CA TRP A 83 -8.00 -4.85 0.30
C TRP A 83 -6.96 -5.36 -0.68
N ALA A 84 -5.90 -6.01 -0.21
CA ALA A 84 -4.82 -6.46 -1.07
C ALA A 84 -5.30 -7.36 -2.23
N PRO A 85 -6.17 -8.36 -2.00
CA PRO A 85 -6.68 -9.17 -3.11
C PRO A 85 -7.52 -8.36 -4.10
N LYS A 86 -8.29 -7.39 -3.62
CA LYS A 86 -9.12 -6.55 -4.48
C LYS A 86 -8.28 -5.66 -5.39
N VAL A 87 -7.25 -5.05 -4.81
CA VAL A 87 -6.32 -4.22 -5.56
C VAL A 87 -5.54 -5.06 -6.55
N SER A 88 -5.14 -6.27 -6.17
CA SER A 88 -4.44 -7.19 -7.05
C SER A 88 -5.26 -7.52 -8.30
N LYS A 89 -6.56 -7.76 -8.13
CA LYS A 89 -7.44 -8.05 -9.26
C LYS A 89 -7.56 -6.87 -10.21
N ILE A 90 -7.70 -5.67 -9.67
CA ILE A 90 -7.78 -4.46 -10.47
C ILE A 90 -6.48 -4.27 -11.24
N LEU A 91 -5.35 -4.50 -10.59
CA LEU A 91 -4.04 -4.34 -11.21
C LEU A 91 -3.84 -5.34 -12.37
N GLU A 92 -4.26 -6.59 -12.18
CA GLU A 92 -4.19 -7.58 -13.26
C GLU A 92 -5.01 -7.17 -14.47
N LYS A 93 -6.22 -6.68 -14.23
CA LYS A 93 -7.04 -6.16 -15.33
C LYS A 93 -6.36 -5.00 -16.03
N TYR A 94 -5.76 -4.10 -15.27
CA TYR A 94 -5.05 -2.96 -15.82
C TYR A 94 -3.92 -3.40 -16.75
N LEU A 95 -3.20 -4.44 -16.40
CA LEU A 95 -2.07 -4.92 -17.18
C LEU A 95 -2.50 -5.72 -18.42
N GLU A 96 -3.70 -6.28 -18.43
CA GLU A 96 -4.18 -7.14 -19.50
C GLU A 96 -5.18 -6.48 -20.44
N ALA A 97 -5.81 -5.40 -20.04
CA ALA A 97 -6.90 -4.79 -20.76
C ALA A 97 -6.63 -3.35 -21.16
N ASP A 98 -7.63 -2.72 -21.78
CA ASP A 98 -7.60 -1.32 -22.20
C ASP A 98 -7.37 -0.41 -21.00
N GLN A 99 -6.32 0.38 -21.08
CA GLN A 99 -5.90 1.25 -19.98
C GLN A 99 -6.94 2.29 -19.58
N GLU A 100 -7.73 2.80 -20.51
CA GLU A 100 -8.65 3.88 -20.19
C GLU A 100 -9.75 3.47 -19.21
N GLY A 101 -10.37 2.32 -19.44
CA GLY A 101 -11.42 1.83 -18.56
C GLY A 101 -10.89 1.53 -17.16
N ILE A 102 -9.70 0.98 -17.10
CA ILE A 102 -9.08 0.58 -15.84
C ILE A 102 -8.62 1.80 -15.04
N ASN A 103 -8.07 2.81 -15.70
CA ASN A 103 -7.69 4.03 -15.04
C ASN A 103 -8.88 4.68 -14.33
N LYS A 104 -10.06 4.58 -14.91
CA LYS A 104 -11.26 5.09 -14.27
C LYS A 104 -11.59 4.32 -13.00
N GLU A 105 -11.51 3.00 -13.04
CA GLU A 105 -11.74 2.17 -11.86
C GLU A 105 -10.74 2.48 -10.74
N LEU A 106 -9.47 2.64 -11.09
CA LEU A 106 -8.45 2.98 -10.11
C LEU A 106 -8.68 4.35 -9.49
N LYS A 107 -9.09 5.32 -10.29
CA LYS A 107 -9.42 6.65 -9.77
C LYS A 107 -10.58 6.60 -8.81
N GLU A 108 -11.61 5.84 -9.12
CA GLU A 108 -12.75 5.68 -8.22
C GLU A 108 -12.34 5.02 -6.92
N LEU A 109 -11.48 4.00 -6.97
CA LEU A 109 -10.96 3.35 -5.79
C LEU A 109 -10.18 4.33 -4.92
N PHE A 110 -9.29 5.12 -5.50
CA PHE A 110 -8.49 6.09 -4.78
C PHE A 110 -9.33 7.22 -4.20
N ASN A 111 -10.38 7.62 -4.89
CA ASN A 111 -11.24 8.70 -4.42
C ASN A 111 -12.15 8.27 -3.27
N SER A 112 -12.48 7.01 -3.18
CA SER A 112 -13.40 6.51 -2.15
C SER A 112 -12.70 5.98 -0.91
N ASP A 113 -11.40 5.71 -0.98
CA ASP A 113 -10.65 5.07 0.10
C ASP A 113 -9.42 5.87 0.47
N THR A 114 -9.00 5.73 1.73
CA THR A 114 -7.79 6.39 2.23
C THR A 114 -6.59 5.47 2.12
N ILE A 115 -6.38 4.93 0.94
CA ILE A 115 -5.34 3.95 0.68
C ILE A 115 -4.38 4.47 -0.37
N GLY A 116 -3.08 4.44 -0.06
CA GLY A 116 -2.04 4.71 -1.03
C GLY A 116 -1.71 3.44 -1.79
N PHE A 117 -1.63 3.54 -3.10
CA PHE A 117 -1.30 2.41 -3.96
C PHE A 117 -0.06 2.72 -4.80
N MET A 118 0.83 1.75 -4.87
CA MET A 118 2.10 1.87 -5.57
C MET A 118 2.27 0.81 -6.64
#